data_10c12ebc1630f69ebe136d702296da53
#
_entry.id   10c12ebc1630f69ebe136d702296da53
#
_cell.length_a   1.000
_cell.length_b   1.000
_cell.length_c   1.000
_cell.angle_alpha   90.00
_cell.angle_beta   90.00
_cell.angle_gamma   90.00
#
_symmetry.space_group_name_H-M   'P 1'
#
loop_
_entity.id
_entity.type
_entity.pdbx_description
1 polymer ?
#
loop_
_entity_poly.entity_id
_entity_poly.type
_entity_poly.pdbx_seq_one_letter_code
_entity_poly.pdbx_strand_id
1 'polypeptide(L)'
;MDGFIELSKQMPIDKITVKKVTDYIGITRNTFYYHYQDIYALLEEIVVTKAKKLFVLDEDNLENSWKSNLRFMGQYGKKNENFIRNLYQSMGRDAFGDQLLEISYGSIYRSVQAYAEKEMVQNPDITYKEQAIKDTSYILAKMLSENAVEWIRGRVEQDPVALMEKAISREESGGYIHGRISYCNPDNLEDWERNTWKRRKISAVKRI
;
A
#
# COMPACT_ATOMS: atom_id res chain seq x y z
N MET A 1 -8.98 -11.91 18.93
CA MET A 1 -8.08 -11.65 17.79
C MET A 1 -6.74 -12.39 17.90
N ASP A 2 -5.99 -12.25 18.98
CA ASP A 2 -4.62 -12.80 19.08
C ASP A 2 -4.59 -14.33 18.96
N GLY A 3 -5.56 -15.05 19.54
CA GLY A 3 -5.66 -16.51 19.40
C GLY A 3 -5.82 -16.99 17.95
N PHE A 4 -6.56 -16.26 17.12
CA PHE A 4 -6.67 -16.57 15.70
C PHE A 4 -5.33 -16.37 14.98
N ILE A 5 -4.62 -15.27 15.28
CA ILE A 5 -3.31 -14.97 14.70
C ILE A 5 -2.28 -16.05 15.08
N GLU A 6 -2.27 -16.50 16.32
CA GLU A 6 -1.36 -17.56 16.75
C GLU A 6 -1.67 -18.90 16.07
N LEU A 7 -2.96 -19.25 15.92
CA LEU A 7 -3.37 -20.45 15.18
C LEU A 7 -2.98 -20.33 13.68
N SER A 8 -3.11 -19.15 13.08
CA SER A 8 -2.75 -18.93 11.66
C SER A 8 -1.25 -19.06 11.37
N LYS A 9 -0.40 -19.00 12.39
CA LYS A 9 1.04 -19.30 12.24
C LYS A 9 1.31 -20.82 12.18
N GLN A 10 0.39 -21.63 12.69
CA GLN A 10 0.54 -23.07 12.83
C GLN A 10 -0.21 -23.87 11.78
N MET A 11 -1.27 -23.30 11.20
CA MET A 11 -2.10 -23.99 10.21
C MET A 11 -2.70 -23.01 9.20
N PRO A 12 -3.10 -23.48 7.99
CA PRO A 12 -3.82 -22.68 7.01
C PRO A 12 -5.12 -22.09 7.58
N ILE A 13 -5.44 -20.86 7.15
CA ILE A 13 -6.62 -20.11 7.65
C ILE A 13 -7.92 -20.86 7.38
N ASP A 14 -8.05 -21.54 6.24
CA ASP A 14 -9.22 -22.38 5.87
C ASP A 14 -9.45 -23.58 6.83
N LYS A 15 -8.43 -23.95 7.59
CA LYS A 15 -8.49 -24.99 8.63
C LYS A 15 -8.79 -24.46 10.02
N ILE A 16 -8.81 -23.14 10.20
CA ILE A 16 -9.15 -22.51 11.48
C ILE A 16 -10.67 -22.42 11.58
N THR A 17 -11.22 -23.05 12.59
CA THR A 17 -12.66 -23.07 12.88
C THR A 17 -12.96 -22.30 14.15
N VAL A 18 -14.22 -21.86 14.34
CA VAL A 18 -14.69 -21.26 15.59
C VAL A 18 -14.32 -22.13 16.79
N LYS A 19 -14.51 -23.47 16.66
CA LYS A 19 -14.15 -24.40 17.74
C LYS A 19 -12.68 -24.30 18.11
N LYS A 20 -11.77 -24.33 17.13
CA LYS A 20 -10.32 -24.25 17.40
C LYS A 20 -9.93 -22.94 18.07
N VAL A 21 -10.53 -21.82 17.62
CA VAL A 21 -10.26 -20.51 18.23
C VAL A 21 -10.77 -20.48 19.67
N THR A 22 -12.01 -20.91 19.91
CA THR A 22 -12.60 -20.89 21.27
C THR A 22 -11.89 -21.85 22.22
N ASP A 23 -11.52 -23.03 21.77
CA ASP A 23 -10.74 -23.99 22.57
C ASP A 23 -9.35 -23.42 22.90
N TYR A 24 -8.69 -22.73 21.94
CA TYR A 24 -7.35 -22.15 22.13
C TYR A 24 -7.34 -21.01 23.16
N ILE A 25 -8.35 -20.14 23.13
CA ILE A 25 -8.42 -18.99 24.03
C ILE A 25 -9.25 -19.24 25.31
N GLY A 26 -9.85 -20.43 25.45
CA GLY A 26 -10.58 -20.83 26.64
C GLY A 26 -11.94 -20.14 26.79
N ILE A 27 -12.66 -19.85 25.72
CA ILE A 27 -14.02 -19.28 25.75
C ILE A 27 -15.05 -20.25 25.19
N THR A 28 -16.36 -19.98 25.43
CA THR A 28 -17.44 -20.76 24.84
C THR A 28 -17.74 -20.28 23.40
N ARG A 29 -18.33 -21.18 22.58
CA ARG A 29 -18.82 -20.79 21.26
C ARG A 29 -19.90 -19.69 21.32
N ASN A 30 -20.76 -19.72 22.34
CA ASN A 30 -21.76 -18.67 22.54
C ASN A 30 -21.11 -17.30 22.73
N THR A 31 -20.01 -17.24 23.51
CA THR A 31 -19.23 -16.01 23.67
C THR A 31 -18.65 -15.53 22.33
N PHE A 32 -18.18 -16.45 21.48
CA PHE A 32 -17.71 -16.11 20.14
C PHE A 32 -18.84 -15.51 19.29
N TYR A 33 -19.99 -16.22 19.19
CA TYR A 33 -21.11 -15.79 18.36
C TYR A 33 -21.82 -14.53 18.87
N TYR A 34 -21.59 -14.13 20.11
CA TYR A 34 -22.01 -12.84 20.62
C TYR A 34 -21.28 -11.65 19.92
N HIS A 35 -20.02 -11.87 19.52
CA HIS A 35 -19.19 -10.85 18.89
C HIS A 35 -19.08 -10.97 17.38
N TYR A 36 -19.08 -12.19 16.86
CA TYR A 36 -18.81 -12.49 15.44
C TYR A 36 -19.81 -13.48 14.89
N GLN A 37 -20.38 -13.17 13.72
CA GLN A 37 -21.31 -14.05 13.05
C GLN A 37 -20.64 -15.39 12.66
N ASP A 38 -19.41 -15.32 12.19
CA ASP A 38 -18.60 -16.48 11.78
C ASP A 38 -17.09 -16.19 11.89
N ILE A 39 -16.28 -17.13 11.44
CA ILE A 39 -14.82 -17.02 11.49
C ILE A 39 -14.29 -15.96 10.52
N TYR A 40 -15.01 -15.68 9.43
CA TYR A 40 -14.61 -14.70 8.43
C TYR A 40 -14.87 -13.28 8.93
N ALA A 41 -15.95 -13.03 9.67
CA ALA A 41 -16.19 -11.76 10.35
C ALA A 41 -15.07 -11.41 11.35
N LEU A 42 -14.57 -12.40 12.09
CA LEU A 42 -13.39 -12.20 12.94
C LEU A 42 -12.13 -11.89 12.12
N LEU A 43 -11.92 -12.60 11.00
CA LEU A 43 -10.77 -12.38 10.12
C LEU A 43 -10.78 -10.97 9.51
N GLU A 44 -11.92 -10.52 9.03
CA GLU A 44 -12.13 -9.18 8.49
C GLU A 44 -11.78 -8.11 9.54
N GLU A 45 -12.28 -8.23 10.76
CA GLU A 45 -11.95 -7.29 11.84
C GLU A 45 -10.45 -7.30 12.16
N ILE A 46 -9.81 -8.47 12.17
CA ILE A 46 -8.35 -8.58 12.35
C ILE A 46 -7.61 -7.80 11.26
N VAL A 47 -7.97 -8.02 10.00
CA VAL A 47 -7.35 -7.35 8.85
C VAL A 47 -7.52 -5.84 8.96
N VAL A 48 -8.75 -5.36 9.16
CA VAL A 48 -9.06 -3.93 9.29
C VAL A 48 -8.34 -3.30 10.48
N THR A 49 -8.33 -3.97 11.65
CA THR A 49 -7.68 -3.44 12.85
C THR A 49 -6.16 -3.37 12.71
N LYS A 50 -5.54 -4.40 12.09
CA LYS A 50 -4.10 -4.39 11.83
C LYS A 50 -3.75 -3.34 10.77
N ALA A 51 -4.56 -3.25 9.72
CA ALA A 51 -4.39 -2.25 8.67
C ALA A 51 -4.45 -0.81 9.19
N LYS A 52 -5.41 -0.48 10.04
CA LYS A 52 -5.48 0.84 10.69
C LYS A 52 -4.22 1.20 11.46
N LYS A 53 -3.52 0.22 12.03
CA LYS A 53 -2.24 0.43 12.71
C LYS A 53 -1.06 0.57 11.75
N LEU A 54 -1.18 0.05 10.53
CA LEU A 54 -0.16 0.17 9.48
C LEU A 54 -0.11 1.57 8.85
N PHE A 55 -1.25 2.26 8.83
CA PHE A 55 -1.42 3.55 8.17
C PHE A 55 -1.69 4.67 9.18
N VAL A 56 -0.82 4.78 10.19
CA VAL A 56 -0.84 5.94 11.10
C VAL A 56 -0.30 7.14 10.34
N LEU A 57 -1.11 8.19 10.26
CA LEU A 57 -0.67 9.46 9.71
C LEU A 57 -0.13 10.31 10.86
N ASP A 58 1.05 10.84 10.65
CA ASP A 58 1.59 11.93 11.46
C ASP A 58 0.91 13.22 10.98
N GLU A 59 -0.05 13.71 11.75
CA GLU A 59 -0.83 14.90 11.40
C GLU A 59 0.03 16.16 11.32
N ASP A 60 1.15 16.20 12.08
CA ASP A 60 2.09 17.30 12.06
C ASP A 60 3.05 17.25 10.86
N ASN A 61 3.17 16.09 10.21
CA ASN A 61 4.07 15.86 9.08
C ASN A 61 3.47 14.91 8.03
N LEU A 62 2.28 15.23 7.54
CA LEU A 62 1.53 14.41 6.57
C LEU A 62 2.34 14.15 5.29
N GLU A 63 3.11 15.14 4.83
CA GLU A 63 3.94 15.06 3.64
C GLU A 63 4.95 13.89 3.71
N ASN A 64 5.54 13.64 4.87
CA ASN A 64 6.52 12.57 5.07
C ASN A 64 5.95 11.31 5.72
N SER A 65 4.69 11.33 6.14
CA SER A 65 4.03 10.17 6.76
C SER A 65 4.05 8.93 5.87
N TRP A 66 4.00 9.10 4.55
CA TRP A 66 4.07 8.01 3.60
C TRP A 66 5.39 7.23 3.68
N LYS A 67 6.53 7.90 3.95
CA LYS A 67 7.85 7.26 4.09
C LYS A 67 7.86 6.33 5.31
N SER A 68 7.38 6.84 6.44
CA SER A 68 7.25 6.06 7.68
C SER A 68 6.29 4.88 7.50
N ASN A 69 5.17 5.09 6.83
CA ASN A 69 4.20 4.04 6.54
C ASN A 69 4.79 2.96 5.63
N LEU A 70 5.52 3.33 4.58
CA LEU A 70 6.20 2.37 3.70
C LEU A 70 7.21 1.50 4.47
N ARG A 71 8.07 2.12 5.29
CA ARG A 71 9.04 1.39 6.14
C ARG A 71 8.33 0.42 7.07
N PHE A 72 7.29 0.90 7.74
CA PHE A 72 6.52 0.09 8.67
C PHE A 72 5.81 -1.08 7.96
N MET A 73 5.22 -0.85 6.79
CA MET A 73 4.60 -1.90 5.97
C MET A 73 5.60 -3.00 5.58
N GLY A 74 6.79 -2.61 5.10
CA GLY A 74 7.83 -3.56 4.76
C GLY A 74 8.26 -4.41 5.96
N GLN A 75 8.52 -3.77 7.11
CA GLN A 75 8.89 -4.44 8.35
C GLN A 75 7.78 -5.36 8.87
N TYR A 76 6.53 -4.89 8.83
CA TYR A 76 5.37 -5.68 9.23
C TYR A 76 5.18 -6.90 8.33
N GLY A 77 5.28 -6.70 7.01
CA GLY A 77 5.17 -7.76 6.02
C GLY A 77 6.20 -8.86 6.28
N LYS A 78 7.46 -8.49 6.46
CA LYS A 78 8.54 -9.43 6.77
C LYS A 78 8.33 -10.16 8.09
N LYS A 79 7.96 -9.44 9.14
CA LYS A 79 7.73 -10.01 10.47
C LYS A 79 6.55 -10.99 10.51
N ASN A 80 5.54 -10.76 9.67
CA ASN A 80 4.29 -11.54 9.65
C ASN A 80 4.10 -12.31 8.34
N GLU A 81 5.19 -12.64 7.64
CA GLU A 81 5.15 -13.25 6.30
C GLU A 81 4.24 -14.48 6.23
N ASN A 82 4.36 -15.41 7.18
CA ASN A 82 3.55 -16.62 7.20
C ASN A 82 2.04 -16.33 7.33
N PHE A 83 1.67 -15.38 8.20
CA PHE A 83 0.28 -14.96 8.33
C PHE A 83 -0.25 -14.33 7.05
N ILE A 84 0.52 -13.44 6.43
CA ILE A 84 0.15 -12.74 5.20
C ILE A 84 0.03 -13.72 4.03
N ARG A 85 0.94 -14.69 3.90
CA ARG A 85 0.86 -15.75 2.89
C ARG A 85 -0.37 -16.63 3.08
N ASN A 86 -0.69 -17.02 4.31
CA ASN A 86 -1.90 -17.77 4.63
C ASN A 86 -3.17 -16.97 4.31
N LEU A 87 -3.17 -15.67 4.61
CA LEU A 87 -4.28 -14.77 4.29
C LEU A 87 -4.49 -14.69 2.76
N TYR A 88 -3.40 -14.47 2.01
CA TYR A 88 -3.42 -14.46 0.56
C TYR A 88 -3.96 -15.77 -0.04
N GLN A 89 -3.51 -16.92 0.48
CA GLN A 89 -3.98 -18.23 0.01
C GLN A 89 -5.46 -18.46 0.30
N SER A 90 -5.96 -17.95 1.42
CA SER A 90 -7.36 -18.08 1.82
C SER A 90 -8.30 -17.16 1.02
N MET A 91 -7.89 -15.90 0.79
CA MET A 91 -8.71 -14.91 0.09
C MET A 91 -8.61 -15.01 -1.44
N GLY A 92 -7.49 -15.50 -1.94
CA GLY A 92 -7.14 -15.43 -3.35
C GLY A 92 -6.56 -14.06 -3.76
N ARG A 93 -6.02 -14.02 -4.99
CA ARG A 93 -5.26 -12.86 -5.49
C ARG A 93 -6.08 -11.57 -5.53
N ASP A 94 -7.26 -11.66 -6.11
CA ASP A 94 -8.06 -10.47 -6.43
C ASP A 94 -8.62 -9.83 -5.15
N ALA A 95 -9.27 -10.63 -4.29
CA ALA A 95 -9.81 -10.14 -3.03
C ALA A 95 -8.71 -9.60 -2.09
N PHE A 96 -7.56 -10.25 -2.03
CA PHE A 96 -6.43 -9.78 -1.25
C PHE A 96 -5.84 -8.48 -1.80
N GLY A 97 -5.69 -8.36 -3.12
CA GLY A 97 -5.21 -7.16 -3.81
C GLY A 97 -6.17 -5.97 -3.62
N ASP A 98 -7.46 -6.20 -3.77
CA ASP A 98 -8.49 -5.17 -3.57
C ASP A 98 -8.52 -4.67 -2.12
N GLN A 99 -8.40 -5.57 -1.15
CA GLN A 99 -8.31 -5.20 0.27
C GLN A 99 -7.07 -4.36 0.57
N LEU A 100 -5.90 -4.71 0.01
CA LEU A 100 -4.69 -3.91 0.15
C LEU A 100 -4.83 -2.53 -0.50
N LEU A 101 -5.46 -2.47 -1.67
CA LEU A 101 -5.73 -1.22 -2.37
C LEU A 101 -6.62 -0.30 -1.52
N GLU A 102 -7.72 -0.80 -1.00
CA GLU A 102 -8.65 -0.04 -0.16
C GLU A 102 -7.96 0.52 1.09
N ILE A 103 -7.21 -0.34 1.79
CA ILE A 103 -6.48 0.02 3.00
C ILE A 103 -5.42 1.10 2.73
N SER A 104 -4.66 0.98 1.64
CA SER A 104 -3.57 1.89 1.32
C SER A 104 -4.05 3.22 0.73
N TYR A 105 -5.12 3.21 -0.05
CA TYR A 105 -5.62 4.38 -0.76
C TYR A 105 -5.91 5.56 0.16
N GLY A 106 -6.63 5.35 1.26
CA GLY A 106 -7.00 6.43 2.17
C GLY A 106 -5.80 7.15 2.82
N SER A 107 -4.73 6.43 3.12
CA SER A 107 -3.50 7.03 3.66
C SER A 107 -2.72 7.78 2.58
N ILE A 108 -2.58 7.16 1.40
CA ILE A 108 -1.87 7.76 0.27
C ILE A 108 -2.59 9.03 -0.19
N TYR A 109 -3.93 9.00 -0.29
CA TYR A 109 -4.71 10.18 -0.67
C TYR A 109 -4.43 11.38 0.25
N ARG A 110 -4.46 11.18 1.57
CA ARG A 110 -4.18 12.25 2.53
C ARG A 110 -2.76 12.78 2.41
N SER A 111 -1.78 11.93 2.18
CA SER A 111 -0.39 12.36 1.97
C SER A 111 -0.20 13.13 0.67
N VAL A 112 -0.79 12.69 -0.44
CA VAL A 112 -0.75 13.39 -1.74
C VAL A 112 -1.47 14.73 -1.65
N GLN A 113 -2.61 14.78 -0.97
CA GLN A 113 -3.36 16.02 -0.74
C GLN A 113 -2.53 17.03 0.06
N ALA A 114 -1.93 16.61 1.17
CA ALA A 114 -1.10 17.49 2.00
C ALA A 114 0.12 18.02 1.23
N TYR A 115 0.74 17.18 0.39
CA TYR A 115 1.81 17.60 -0.50
C TYR A 115 1.33 18.66 -1.51
N ALA A 116 0.19 18.41 -2.17
CA ALA A 116 -0.37 19.34 -3.13
C ALA A 116 -0.74 20.69 -2.50
N GLU A 117 -1.34 20.68 -1.31
CA GLU A 117 -1.67 21.90 -0.56
C GLU A 117 -0.42 22.71 -0.20
N LYS A 118 0.64 22.04 0.23
CA LYS A 118 1.92 22.70 0.53
C LYS A 118 2.56 23.31 -0.72
N GLU A 119 2.58 22.58 -1.82
CA GLU A 119 3.10 23.10 -3.10
C GLU A 119 2.32 24.31 -3.60
N MET A 120 0.98 24.30 -3.51
CA MET A 120 0.15 25.46 -3.88
C MET A 120 0.43 26.70 -3.00
N VAL A 121 0.77 26.51 -1.72
CA VAL A 121 1.14 27.61 -0.83
C VAL A 121 2.52 28.19 -1.21
N GLN A 122 3.48 27.34 -1.55
CA GLN A 122 4.83 27.75 -1.92
C GLN A 122 4.91 28.33 -3.33
N ASN A 123 4.06 27.88 -4.23
CA ASN A 123 4.01 28.23 -5.63
C ASN A 123 2.58 28.61 -6.04
N PRO A 124 2.13 29.87 -5.81
CA PRO A 124 0.74 30.29 -6.04
C PRO A 124 0.24 30.15 -7.48
N ASP A 125 1.15 30.02 -8.44
CA ASP A 125 0.81 29.81 -9.86
C ASP A 125 0.43 28.34 -10.16
N ILE A 126 0.67 27.43 -9.22
CA ILE A 126 0.33 26.01 -9.35
C ILE A 126 -1.04 25.73 -8.70
N THR A 127 -1.90 25.04 -9.42
CA THR A 127 -3.19 24.56 -8.89
C THR A 127 -3.34 23.10 -9.22
N TYR A 128 -3.59 22.28 -8.21
CA TYR A 128 -3.92 20.86 -8.38
C TYR A 128 -5.44 20.64 -8.34
N LYS A 129 -5.97 20.02 -9.39
CA LYS A 129 -7.38 19.61 -9.41
C LYS A 129 -7.58 18.43 -8.47
N GLU A 130 -8.68 18.40 -7.73
CA GLU A 130 -9.04 17.29 -6.81
C GLU A 130 -9.00 15.92 -7.53
N GLN A 131 -9.47 15.89 -8.78
CA GLN A 131 -9.44 14.66 -9.58
C GLN A 131 -7.99 14.17 -9.81
N ALA A 132 -7.04 15.05 -10.08
CA ALA A 132 -5.64 14.68 -10.26
C ALA A 132 -5.02 14.09 -8.97
N ILE A 133 -5.40 14.65 -7.81
CA ILE A 133 -5.00 14.10 -6.50
C ILE A 133 -5.56 12.68 -6.32
N LYS A 134 -6.86 12.47 -6.63
CA LYS A 134 -7.50 11.16 -6.55
C LYS A 134 -6.84 10.13 -7.48
N ASP A 135 -6.63 10.50 -8.74
CA ASP A 135 -6.05 9.62 -9.75
C ASP A 135 -4.60 9.22 -9.40
N THR A 136 -3.79 10.21 -9.00
CA THR A 136 -2.41 9.95 -8.55
C THR A 136 -2.40 9.02 -7.34
N SER A 137 -3.25 9.26 -6.37
CA SER A 137 -3.36 8.45 -5.16
C SER A 137 -3.78 7.02 -5.48
N TYR A 138 -4.74 6.85 -6.40
CA TYR A 138 -5.18 5.53 -6.85
C TYR A 138 -4.06 4.76 -7.55
N ILE A 139 -3.34 5.41 -8.47
CA ILE A 139 -2.21 4.79 -9.19
C ILE A 139 -1.13 4.34 -8.20
N LEU A 140 -0.74 5.19 -7.25
CA LEU A 140 0.26 4.86 -6.25
C LEU A 140 -0.20 3.70 -5.34
N ALA A 141 -1.44 3.72 -4.88
CA ALA A 141 -2.01 2.65 -4.07
C ALA A 141 -2.08 1.33 -4.85
N LYS A 142 -2.46 1.38 -6.13
CA LYS A 142 -2.50 0.20 -7.00
C LYS A 142 -1.10 -0.38 -7.24
N MET A 143 -0.11 0.46 -7.47
CA MET A 143 1.29 0.02 -7.61
C MET A 143 1.79 -0.67 -6.33
N LEU A 144 1.49 -0.11 -5.16
CA LEU A 144 1.91 -0.71 -3.88
C LEU A 144 1.23 -2.04 -3.62
N SER A 145 -0.07 -2.14 -3.84
CA SER A 145 -0.81 -3.40 -3.64
C SER A 145 -0.35 -4.50 -4.60
N GLU A 146 -0.12 -4.20 -5.88
CA GLU A 146 0.40 -5.19 -6.83
C GLU A 146 1.83 -5.65 -6.47
N ASN A 147 2.72 -4.74 -6.06
CA ASN A 147 4.05 -5.10 -5.61
C ASN A 147 4.02 -6.00 -4.37
N ALA A 148 3.13 -5.74 -3.41
CA ALA A 148 2.94 -6.58 -2.24
C ALA A 148 2.44 -7.98 -2.63
N VAL A 149 1.48 -8.07 -3.55
CA VAL A 149 1.00 -9.35 -4.09
C VAL A 149 2.12 -10.13 -4.78
N GLU A 150 2.91 -9.50 -5.63
CA GLU A 150 4.02 -10.17 -6.34
C GLU A 150 5.14 -10.62 -5.38
N TRP A 151 5.39 -9.85 -4.32
CA TRP A 151 6.31 -10.29 -3.26
C TRP A 151 5.78 -11.53 -2.51
N ILE A 152 4.51 -11.54 -2.11
CA ILE A 152 3.88 -12.69 -1.44
C ILE A 152 3.95 -13.94 -2.32
N ARG A 153 3.82 -13.78 -3.63
CA ARG A 153 3.93 -14.88 -4.61
C ARG A 153 5.36 -15.37 -4.83
N GLY A 154 6.35 -14.70 -4.25
CA GLY A 154 7.76 -15.02 -4.45
C GLY A 154 8.30 -14.64 -5.84
N ARG A 155 7.62 -13.75 -6.56
CA ARG A 155 8.06 -13.27 -7.89
C ARG A 155 8.99 -12.06 -7.80
N VAL A 156 9.03 -11.40 -6.66
CA VAL A 156 9.97 -10.33 -6.33
C VAL A 156 10.93 -10.87 -5.27
N GLU A 157 12.18 -11.06 -5.65
CA GLU A 157 13.23 -11.58 -4.76
C GLU A 157 13.70 -10.54 -3.72
N GLN A 158 13.43 -9.26 -3.97
CA GLN A 158 13.90 -8.19 -3.11
C GLN A 158 13.14 -8.19 -1.78
N ASP A 159 13.89 -8.04 -0.70
CA ASP A 159 13.34 -7.77 0.63
C ASP A 159 12.41 -6.54 0.56
N PRO A 160 11.15 -6.65 1.02
CA PRO A 160 10.19 -5.54 0.94
C PRO A 160 10.68 -4.28 1.66
N VAL A 161 11.44 -4.43 2.77
CA VAL A 161 12.06 -3.29 3.47
C VAL A 161 13.08 -2.61 2.57
N ALA A 162 13.98 -3.39 1.95
CA ALA A 162 15.00 -2.85 1.05
C ALA A 162 14.39 -2.18 -0.19
N LEU A 163 13.27 -2.71 -0.70
CA LEU A 163 12.54 -2.09 -1.82
C LEU A 163 11.96 -0.73 -1.41
N MET A 164 11.34 -0.65 -0.24
CA MET A 164 10.77 0.59 0.29
C MET A 164 11.85 1.65 0.57
N GLU A 165 12.98 1.25 1.15
CA GLU A 165 14.12 2.16 1.38
C GLU A 165 14.70 2.70 0.06
N LYS A 166 14.79 1.88 -0.98
CA LYS A 166 15.19 2.35 -2.32
C LYS A 166 14.22 3.37 -2.90
N ALA A 167 12.92 3.18 -2.72
CA ALA A 167 11.91 4.12 -3.18
C ALA A 167 12.04 5.47 -2.47
N ILE A 168 12.25 5.45 -1.14
CA ILE A 168 12.41 6.64 -0.31
C ILE A 168 13.71 7.39 -0.66
N SER A 169 14.86 6.67 -0.74
CA SER A 169 16.17 7.30 -1.01
C SER A 169 16.24 7.92 -2.42
N ARG A 170 15.53 7.37 -3.39
CA ARG A 170 15.42 7.98 -4.73
C ARG A 170 14.66 9.29 -4.72
N GLU A 171 13.66 9.41 -3.88
CA GLU A 171 12.93 10.65 -3.72
C GLU A 171 13.79 11.71 -3.01
N GLU A 172 14.47 11.36 -1.94
CA GLU A 172 15.37 12.25 -1.19
C GLU A 172 16.56 12.76 -2.04
N SER A 173 16.99 12.01 -3.04
CA SER A 173 18.04 12.43 -3.99
C SER A 173 17.53 13.24 -5.18
N GLY A 174 16.29 13.73 -5.15
CA GLY A 174 15.69 14.54 -6.22
C GLY A 174 15.24 13.75 -7.44
N GLY A 175 15.12 12.43 -7.30
CA GLY A 175 14.74 11.52 -8.38
C GLY A 175 13.29 11.09 -8.36
N TYR A 176 12.56 11.40 -9.40
CA TYR A 176 11.32 10.80 -9.91
C TYR A 176 9.96 11.22 -9.35
N ILE A 177 9.75 11.54 -8.07
CA ILE A 177 8.42 11.91 -7.59
C ILE A 177 8.21 13.43 -7.70
N HIS A 178 9.19 14.24 -7.33
CA HIS A 178 9.13 15.70 -7.45
C HIS A 178 9.02 16.19 -8.90
N GLY A 179 9.71 15.56 -9.85
CA GLY A 179 9.70 15.98 -11.25
C GLY A 179 8.47 15.54 -12.05
N ARG A 180 7.64 14.61 -11.57
CA ARG A 180 6.53 14.05 -12.35
C ARG A 180 5.14 14.41 -11.86
N ILE A 181 4.95 14.71 -10.59
CA ILE A 181 3.67 15.25 -10.11
C ILE A 181 3.42 16.65 -10.70
N SER A 182 4.48 17.44 -10.91
CA SER A 182 4.40 18.73 -11.63
C SER A 182 4.04 18.58 -13.13
N TYR A 183 4.26 17.41 -13.73
CA TYR A 183 4.01 17.19 -15.16
C TYR A 183 2.62 16.58 -15.48
N CYS A 184 1.82 16.25 -14.49
CA CYS A 184 0.42 15.82 -14.68
C CYS A 184 -0.53 17.01 -14.81
N ASN A 185 -0.08 18.15 -15.35
CA ASN A 185 -0.99 19.17 -15.85
C ASN A 185 -1.50 18.72 -17.24
N PRO A 186 -2.82 18.47 -17.43
CA PRO A 186 -3.38 18.08 -18.71
C PRO A 186 -3.06 19.03 -19.87
N ASP A 187 -2.79 20.30 -19.56
CA ASP A 187 -2.43 21.33 -20.54
C ASP A 187 -1.00 21.19 -21.07
N ASN A 188 -0.16 20.31 -20.49
CA ASN A 188 1.23 20.05 -20.91
C ASN A 188 1.44 18.73 -21.65
N LEU A 189 0.38 18.03 -22.07
CA LEU A 189 0.48 16.78 -22.86
C LEU A 189 1.21 17.00 -24.20
N GLU A 190 1.02 18.15 -24.84
CA GLU A 190 1.71 18.49 -26.10
C GLU A 190 3.23 18.71 -25.92
N ASP A 191 3.68 19.20 -24.77
CA ASP A 191 5.11 19.37 -24.45
C ASP A 191 5.78 18.04 -24.09
N TRP A 192 5.04 17.08 -23.50
CA TRP A 192 5.55 15.74 -23.21
C TRP A 192 5.79 14.96 -24.51
N GLU A 193 4.88 15.03 -25.46
CA GLU A 193 5.04 14.38 -26.77
C GLU A 193 6.22 14.98 -27.55
N ARG A 194 6.38 16.30 -27.57
CA ARG A 194 7.51 16.99 -28.22
C ARG A 194 8.87 16.61 -27.62
N ASN A 195 8.97 16.45 -26.31
CA ASN A 195 10.24 16.14 -25.64
C ASN A 195 10.61 14.66 -25.72
N THR A 196 9.65 13.73 -25.75
CA THR A 196 9.89 12.29 -25.96
C THR A 196 10.34 11.99 -27.38
N TRP A 197 9.80 12.68 -28.39
CA TRP A 197 10.23 12.53 -29.78
C TRP A 197 11.65 13.07 -30.02
N LYS A 198 12.05 14.17 -29.41
CA LYS A 198 13.41 14.70 -29.52
C LYS A 198 14.46 13.75 -28.91
N ARG A 199 14.18 13.09 -27.80
CA ARG A 199 15.11 12.12 -27.17
C ARG A 199 15.26 10.84 -28.00
N ARG A 200 14.22 10.36 -28.67
CA ARG A 200 14.30 9.20 -29.57
C ARG A 200 15.12 9.48 -30.85
N LYS A 201 15.06 10.68 -31.40
CA LYS A 201 15.91 11.07 -32.55
C LYS A 201 17.39 11.15 -32.22
N ILE A 202 17.76 11.59 -31.01
CA ILE A 202 19.18 11.70 -30.59
C ILE A 202 19.78 10.31 -30.35
N SER A 203 19.04 9.32 -29.91
CA SER A 203 19.55 7.95 -29.71
C SER A 203 19.66 7.16 -31.04
N ALA A 204 18.92 7.53 -32.07
CA ALA A 204 18.99 6.88 -33.38
C ALA A 204 20.14 7.37 -34.25
N VAL A 205 20.62 8.61 -34.02
CA VAL A 205 21.74 9.22 -34.79
C VAL A 205 23.12 8.82 -34.24
N LYS A 206 23.21 8.23 -33.04
CA LYS A 206 24.49 7.74 -32.47
C LYS A 206 24.80 6.27 -32.76
N ARG A 207 24.10 5.62 -33.71
CA ARG A 207 24.32 4.24 -34.14
C ARG A 207 24.48 4.10 -35.65
N ILE A 208 25.15 5.07 -36.29
CA ILE A 208 25.73 4.92 -37.64
C ILE A 208 27.20 5.28 -37.56
#